data_4e1b6ee005b7aebfebd5a52288062627
#
_entry.id   4e1b6ee005b7aebfebd5a52288062627
#
_cell.length_a   1.000
_cell.length_b   1.000
_cell.length_c   1.000
_cell.angle_alpha   90.00
_cell.angle_beta   90.00
_cell.angle_gamma   90.00
#
_symmetry.space_group_name_H-M   'P 1'
#
loop_
_entity.id
_entity.type
_entity.pdbx_description
1 polymer ?
#
loop_
_entity_poly.entity_id
_entity_poly.type
_entity_poly.pdbx_seq_one_letter_code
_entity_poly.pdbx_strand_id
1 'polypeptide(L)'
;GEVIIRNNPTGYGLFAGIGDNFNSMGQVICELADDAISNLRANCSDPDLSMTVVLSFENLGDAVRIGVVDGGTGISDLNSALTIACRDGVQTPLNEHGFGLKHALASCDSGPTQEWVIRTRTKKDAQKNRYREVTAPYSMGTSENDKPMKVRFYSGTGGLPHRTGTAISVRCPMVKFRTVKPDRKAASSDFHSLVRYVIEELRYVYAGVLADTGITMEVVEISDGVEKHHVLTPLLPAWEDGTVTDYGDVPCDLGGGPLTIRCKYGNILPTKANAVYYKCNMSSSGVELRINGRAIEHGLFDRVWGEAVHPSQNR
;
A
#
# COMPACT_ATOMS: atom_id res chain seq x y z
N GLY A 1 49.82 0.26 10.28
CA GLY A 1 48.96 -0.92 10.13
C GLY A 1 47.62 -0.49 9.66
N GLU A 2 47.08 -1.09 8.60
CA GLU A 2 45.72 -0.84 8.11
C GLU A 2 44.77 -1.77 8.86
N VAL A 3 43.62 -1.25 9.29
CA VAL A 3 42.51 -2.02 9.84
C VAL A 3 41.43 -2.11 8.78
N ILE A 4 41.14 -3.31 8.31
CA ILE A 4 40.06 -3.56 7.34
C ILE A 4 38.76 -3.65 8.11
N ILE A 5 37.85 -2.70 7.90
CA ILE A 5 36.50 -2.72 8.44
C ILE A 5 35.63 -3.50 7.42
N ARG A 6 35.10 -4.63 7.84
CA ARG A 6 34.13 -5.39 7.06
C ARG A 6 32.73 -5.09 7.58
N ASN A 7 31.97 -4.27 6.85
CA ASN A 7 30.56 -4.02 7.12
C ASN A 7 29.72 -5.12 6.49
N ASN A 8 29.53 -6.21 7.21
CA ASN A 8 28.55 -7.23 6.83
C ASN A 8 27.27 -6.98 7.63
N PRO A 9 26.21 -6.42 7.02
CA PRO A 9 24.94 -6.29 7.73
C PRO A 9 24.44 -7.69 8.09
N THR A 10 24.05 -7.86 9.35
CA THR A 10 23.28 -9.05 9.72
C THR A 10 21.90 -8.90 9.05
N GLY A 11 21.44 -9.93 8.34
CA GLY A 11 20.15 -9.87 7.62
C GLY A 11 19.00 -9.45 8.51
N TYR A 12 18.99 -9.96 9.75
CA TYR A 12 18.01 -9.58 10.75
C TYR A 12 18.10 -8.10 11.17
N GLY A 13 19.30 -7.58 11.45
CA GLY A 13 19.46 -6.19 11.90
C GLY A 13 19.06 -5.17 10.83
N LEU A 14 19.40 -5.42 9.57
CA LEU A 14 18.98 -4.55 8.47
C LEU A 14 17.47 -4.59 8.25
N PHE A 15 16.86 -5.77 8.27
CA PHE A 15 15.41 -5.94 8.12
C PHE A 15 14.64 -5.26 9.26
N ALA A 16 15.09 -5.42 10.51
CA ALA A 16 14.52 -4.73 11.66
C ALA A 16 14.63 -3.21 11.54
N GLY A 17 15.81 -2.70 11.16
CA GLY A 17 16.02 -1.26 10.97
C GLY A 17 15.15 -0.64 9.88
N ILE A 18 14.81 -1.39 8.83
CA ILE A 18 13.83 -0.96 7.82
C ILE A 18 12.43 -0.86 8.44
N GLY A 19 12.05 -1.84 9.27
CA GLY A 19 10.73 -1.89 9.89
C GLY A 19 10.49 -0.80 10.93
N ASP A 20 11.53 -0.27 11.55
CA ASP A 20 11.41 0.77 12.57
C ASP A 20 11.14 2.17 12.00
N ASN A 21 11.24 2.34 10.68
CA ASN A 21 11.05 3.62 9.99
C ASN A 21 9.65 3.81 9.39
N PHE A 22 8.60 3.34 10.04
CA PHE A 22 7.23 3.58 9.57
C PHE A 22 6.53 4.68 10.37
N ASN A 23 5.69 5.48 9.69
CA ASN A 23 4.91 6.55 10.34
C ASN A 23 3.55 6.03 10.82
N SER A 24 2.90 5.17 10.06
CA SER A 24 1.62 4.54 10.42
C SER A 24 1.41 3.24 9.66
N MET A 25 0.60 2.34 10.21
CA MET A 25 0.19 1.13 9.51
C MET A 25 -0.66 1.39 8.27
N GLY A 26 -1.32 2.55 8.17
CA GLY A 26 -2.00 2.96 6.94
C GLY A 26 -1.02 3.07 5.78
N GLN A 27 0.12 3.72 5.98
CA GLN A 27 1.18 3.78 4.96
C GLN A 27 1.71 2.40 4.59
N VAL A 28 1.95 1.53 5.58
CA VAL A 28 2.44 0.15 5.35
C VAL A 28 1.44 -0.67 4.52
N ILE A 29 0.15 -0.53 4.80
CA ILE A 29 -0.92 -1.18 4.02
C ILE A 29 -0.94 -0.65 2.59
N CYS A 30 -0.74 0.65 2.39
CA CYS A 30 -0.62 1.24 1.06
C CYS A 30 0.58 0.68 0.28
N GLU A 31 1.75 0.48 0.91
CA GLU A 31 2.91 -0.13 0.23
C GLU A 31 2.58 -1.53 -0.33
N LEU A 32 1.84 -2.34 0.42
CA LEU A 32 1.39 -3.66 -0.06
C LEU A 32 0.39 -3.54 -1.23
N ALA A 33 -0.49 -2.55 -1.20
CA ALA A 33 -1.45 -2.31 -2.27
C ALA A 33 -0.79 -1.68 -3.51
N ASP A 34 0.21 -0.82 -3.35
CA ASP A 34 0.94 -0.16 -4.43
C ASP A 34 1.62 -1.18 -5.35
N ASP A 35 2.25 -2.21 -4.81
CA ASP A 35 2.87 -3.29 -5.59
C ASP A 35 1.83 -4.03 -6.46
N ALA A 36 0.67 -4.37 -5.88
CA ALA A 36 -0.43 -5.01 -6.58
C ALA A 36 -1.01 -4.13 -7.71
N ILE A 37 -1.31 -2.86 -7.39
CA ILE A 37 -1.85 -1.88 -8.35
C ILE A 37 -0.85 -1.62 -9.49
N SER A 38 0.45 -1.46 -9.17
CA SER A 38 1.50 -1.23 -10.16
C SER A 38 1.58 -2.40 -11.16
N ASN A 39 1.53 -3.63 -10.67
CA ASN A 39 1.54 -4.82 -11.51
C ASN A 39 0.33 -4.86 -12.45
N LEU A 40 -0.87 -4.62 -11.93
CA LEU A 40 -2.10 -4.61 -12.72
C LEU A 40 -2.08 -3.49 -13.79
N ARG A 41 -1.65 -2.29 -13.43
CA ARG A 41 -1.57 -1.15 -14.38
C ARG A 41 -0.57 -1.39 -15.50
N ALA A 42 0.61 -1.90 -15.17
CA ALA A 42 1.65 -2.21 -16.15
C ALA A 42 1.22 -3.28 -17.17
N ASN A 43 0.23 -4.10 -16.82
CA ASN A 43 -0.23 -5.22 -17.62
C ASN A 43 -1.73 -5.16 -17.95
N CYS A 44 -2.35 -3.99 -17.88
CA CYS A 44 -3.80 -3.81 -18.04
C CYS A 44 -4.36 -4.23 -19.41
N SER A 45 -3.51 -4.36 -20.43
CA SER A 45 -3.90 -4.88 -21.75
C SER A 45 -3.99 -6.40 -21.82
N ASP A 46 -3.55 -7.12 -20.78
CA ASP A 46 -3.59 -8.59 -20.76
C ASP A 46 -4.99 -9.08 -20.33
N PRO A 47 -5.79 -9.66 -21.23
CA PRO A 47 -7.16 -10.07 -20.93
C PRO A 47 -7.26 -11.25 -19.95
N ASP A 48 -6.15 -11.94 -19.69
CA ASP A 48 -6.11 -13.08 -18.76
C ASP A 48 -5.99 -12.64 -17.29
N LEU A 49 -5.77 -11.35 -17.03
CA LEU A 49 -5.64 -10.83 -15.67
C LEU A 49 -6.99 -10.44 -15.07
N SER A 50 -7.09 -10.58 -13.77
CA SER A 50 -8.19 -10.00 -13.01
C SER A 50 -7.76 -8.66 -12.43
N MET A 51 -8.41 -7.59 -12.85
CA MET A 51 -8.14 -6.22 -12.39
C MET A 51 -8.68 -5.99 -10.96
N THR A 52 -8.38 -6.93 -10.04
CA THR A 52 -8.91 -6.92 -8.67
C THR A 52 -7.77 -7.00 -7.67
N VAL A 53 -7.85 -6.16 -6.63
CA VAL A 53 -7.01 -6.21 -5.42
C VAL A 53 -7.91 -6.41 -4.22
N VAL A 54 -7.67 -7.46 -3.44
CA VAL A 54 -8.41 -7.76 -2.22
C VAL A 54 -7.46 -7.62 -1.03
N LEU A 55 -7.82 -6.75 -0.09
CA LEU A 55 -7.14 -6.64 1.20
C LEU A 55 -8.00 -7.32 2.27
N SER A 56 -7.40 -8.15 3.10
CA SER A 56 -8.10 -8.79 4.22
C SER A 56 -7.48 -8.42 5.56
N PHE A 57 -8.33 -8.24 6.57
CA PHE A 57 -7.93 -7.96 7.94
C PHE A 57 -8.65 -8.95 8.85
N GLU A 58 -7.91 -9.90 9.42
CA GLU A 58 -8.45 -10.91 10.34
C GLU A 58 -8.05 -10.57 11.77
N ASN A 59 -9.03 -10.46 12.65
CA ASN A 59 -8.82 -10.21 14.06
C ASN A 59 -8.33 -11.49 14.77
N LEU A 60 -7.11 -11.49 15.28
CA LEU A 60 -6.51 -12.57 16.05
C LEU A 60 -6.47 -12.26 17.56
N GLY A 61 -7.13 -11.17 18.00
CA GLY A 61 -7.11 -10.69 19.37
C GLY A 61 -5.88 -9.82 19.67
N ASP A 62 -4.72 -10.39 19.86
CA ASP A 62 -3.45 -9.70 20.14
C ASP A 62 -2.76 -9.17 18.87
N ALA A 63 -3.21 -9.60 17.69
CA ALA A 63 -2.68 -9.24 16.40
C ALA A 63 -3.78 -9.14 15.34
N VAL A 64 -3.40 -8.66 14.17
CA VAL A 64 -4.20 -8.67 12.94
C VAL A 64 -3.43 -9.43 11.88
N ARG A 65 -4.06 -10.36 11.19
CA ARG A 65 -3.51 -10.90 9.95
C ARG A 65 -3.94 -10.01 8.81
N ILE A 66 -2.96 -9.39 8.17
CA ILE A 66 -3.15 -8.54 6.99
C ILE A 66 -2.86 -9.39 5.77
N GLY A 67 -3.83 -9.49 4.87
CA GLY A 67 -3.68 -10.17 3.59
C GLY A 67 -3.84 -9.20 2.43
N VAL A 68 -3.09 -9.40 1.35
CA VAL A 68 -3.29 -8.73 0.06
C VAL A 68 -3.23 -9.77 -1.04
N VAL A 69 -4.24 -9.78 -1.90
CA VAL A 69 -4.33 -10.70 -3.04
C VAL A 69 -4.60 -9.88 -4.30
N ASP A 70 -3.82 -10.11 -5.34
CA ASP A 70 -4.02 -9.52 -6.65
C ASP A 70 -4.24 -10.59 -7.74
N GLY A 71 -4.92 -10.20 -8.80
CA GLY A 71 -5.12 -11.02 -10.00
C GLY A 71 -4.13 -10.71 -11.12
N GLY A 72 -2.95 -10.20 -10.80
CA GLY A 72 -1.92 -9.79 -11.74
C GLY A 72 -1.09 -10.93 -12.32
N THR A 73 0.09 -10.61 -12.83
CA THR A 73 0.97 -11.56 -13.53
C THR A 73 1.70 -12.56 -12.61
N GLY A 74 1.65 -12.32 -11.30
CA GLY A 74 2.49 -12.99 -10.30
C GLY A 74 3.94 -12.48 -10.33
N ILE A 75 4.69 -12.79 -9.28
CA ILE A 75 6.10 -12.40 -9.16
C ILE A 75 6.96 -13.39 -9.94
N SER A 76 7.61 -12.94 -11.00
CA SER A 76 8.48 -13.80 -11.82
C SER A 76 9.79 -14.16 -11.11
N ASP A 77 10.41 -13.19 -10.44
CA ASP A 77 11.65 -13.35 -9.68
C ASP A 77 11.46 -12.98 -8.22
N LEU A 78 11.24 -13.99 -7.37
CA LEU A 78 11.12 -13.83 -5.92
C LEU A 78 12.44 -13.42 -5.25
N ASN A 79 13.59 -13.74 -5.88
CA ASN A 79 14.86 -13.32 -5.33
C ASN A 79 15.01 -11.79 -5.41
N SER A 80 14.81 -11.21 -6.59
CA SER A 80 14.83 -9.75 -6.77
C SER A 80 13.75 -9.06 -5.92
N ALA A 81 12.54 -9.62 -5.85
CA ALA A 81 11.45 -9.07 -5.06
C ALA A 81 11.76 -9.00 -3.56
N LEU A 82 12.55 -9.94 -3.02
CA LEU A 82 12.92 -10.00 -1.61
C LEU A 82 14.33 -9.46 -1.31
N THR A 83 15.15 -9.18 -2.31
CA THR A 83 16.46 -8.54 -2.11
C THR A 83 16.26 -7.06 -1.79
N ILE A 84 16.81 -6.61 -0.65
CA ILE A 84 16.72 -5.21 -0.21
C ILE A 84 17.46 -4.31 -1.22
N ALA A 85 16.83 -3.20 -1.60
CA ALA A 85 17.35 -2.23 -2.58
C ALA A 85 17.65 -2.82 -3.98
N CYS A 86 17.08 -3.96 -4.33
CA CYS A 86 17.16 -4.47 -5.69
C CYS A 86 16.30 -3.61 -6.63
N ARG A 87 16.92 -3.07 -7.67
CA ARG A 87 16.28 -2.24 -8.70
C ARG A 87 16.16 -2.92 -10.05
N ASP A 88 16.42 -4.23 -10.12
CA ASP A 88 16.43 -5.01 -11.37
C ASP A 88 15.03 -5.30 -11.93
N GLY A 89 13.98 -4.89 -11.23
CA GLY A 89 12.59 -5.02 -11.66
C GLY A 89 12.11 -3.85 -12.53
N VAL A 90 10.90 -3.99 -13.09
CA VAL A 90 10.23 -2.88 -13.78
C VAL A 90 9.96 -1.77 -12.76
N GLN A 91 10.67 -0.67 -12.93
CA GLN A 91 10.43 0.53 -12.12
C GLN A 91 9.12 1.17 -12.56
N THR A 92 8.22 1.37 -11.62
CA THR A 92 7.00 2.12 -11.82
C THR A 92 7.00 3.32 -10.86
N PRO A 93 6.24 4.38 -11.13
CA PRO A 93 6.14 5.53 -10.22
C PRO A 93 5.64 5.20 -8.81
N LEU A 94 5.13 3.99 -8.58
CA LEU A 94 4.71 3.50 -7.26
C LEU A 94 5.69 2.49 -6.65
N ASN A 95 6.76 2.10 -7.36
CA ASN A 95 7.78 1.16 -6.90
C ASN A 95 9.18 1.59 -7.38
N GLU A 96 9.61 2.79 -6.98
CA GLU A 96 10.87 3.38 -7.46
C GLU A 96 12.12 2.81 -6.78
N HIS A 97 12.01 2.29 -5.56
CA HIS A 97 13.17 2.02 -4.71
C HIS A 97 13.36 0.55 -4.35
N GLY A 98 12.42 -0.33 -4.72
CA GLY A 98 12.49 -1.76 -4.40
C GLY A 98 12.46 -2.07 -2.89
N PHE A 99 11.91 -1.16 -2.07
CA PHE A 99 11.81 -1.34 -0.62
C PHE A 99 10.41 -1.69 -0.14
N GLY A 100 9.34 -1.32 -0.86
CA GLY A 100 7.95 -1.35 -0.40
C GLY A 100 7.55 -2.64 0.29
N LEU A 101 7.64 -3.78 -0.41
CA LEU A 101 7.29 -5.09 0.15
C LEU A 101 8.11 -5.43 1.41
N LYS A 102 9.44 -5.24 1.38
CA LYS A 102 10.32 -5.55 2.51
C LYS A 102 10.05 -4.63 3.70
N HIS A 103 9.82 -3.35 3.42
CA HIS A 103 9.42 -2.36 4.43
C HIS A 103 8.09 -2.75 5.07
N ALA A 104 7.09 -3.13 4.28
CA ALA A 104 5.79 -3.54 4.80
C ALA A 104 5.88 -4.79 5.69
N LEU A 105 6.59 -5.82 5.25
CA LEU A 105 6.80 -7.03 6.05
C LEU A 105 7.54 -6.73 7.37
N ALA A 106 8.64 -5.98 7.30
CA ALA A 106 9.45 -5.61 8.47
C ALA A 106 8.69 -4.73 9.46
N SER A 107 7.89 -3.79 8.96
CA SER A 107 7.08 -2.89 9.80
C SER A 107 5.99 -3.63 10.56
N CYS A 108 5.41 -4.66 9.96
CA CYS A 108 4.44 -5.52 10.66
C CYS A 108 5.12 -6.29 11.77
N ASP A 109 6.14 -7.08 11.44
CA ASP A 109 6.90 -7.85 12.43
C ASP A 109 8.32 -8.12 11.91
N SER A 110 9.32 -7.57 12.57
CA SER A 110 10.73 -7.78 12.29
C SER A 110 11.40 -8.71 13.32
N GLY A 111 10.63 -9.27 14.27
CA GLY A 111 11.11 -10.14 15.32
C GLY A 111 11.54 -11.52 14.83
N PRO A 112 12.16 -12.34 15.69
CA PRO A 112 12.58 -13.71 15.35
C PRO A 112 11.41 -14.65 15.09
N THR A 113 10.22 -14.31 15.57
CA THR A 113 8.97 -15.06 15.45
C THR A 113 8.03 -14.50 14.39
N GLN A 114 8.58 -13.71 13.45
CA GLN A 114 7.79 -13.13 12.37
C GLN A 114 7.00 -14.19 11.60
N GLU A 115 5.77 -13.85 11.26
CA GLU A 115 4.84 -14.72 10.55
C GLU A 115 4.36 -14.03 9.29
N TRP A 116 4.91 -14.40 8.14
CA TRP A 116 4.42 -13.98 6.84
C TRP A 116 4.61 -15.08 5.80
N VAL A 117 3.79 -15.03 4.78
CA VAL A 117 3.86 -15.91 3.62
C VAL A 117 3.56 -15.13 2.35
N ILE A 118 4.32 -15.40 1.31
CA ILE A 118 4.08 -14.92 -0.06
C ILE A 118 3.82 -16.14 -0.92
N ARG A 119 2.67 -16.17 -1.58
CA ARG A 119 2.31 -17.14 -2.61
C ARG A 119 2.17 -16.42 -3.92
N THR A 120 2.76 -16.97 -4.97
CA THR A 120 2.67 -16.36 -6.28
C THR A 120 2.58 -17.42 -7.37
N ARG A 121 1.85 -17.07 -8.43
CA ARG A 121 1.59 -17.94 -9.56
C ARG A 121 1.68 -17.14 -10.86
N THR A 122 2.69 -17.41 -11.66
CA THR A 122 2.84 -16.82 -12.99
C THR A 122 2.12 -17.65 -14.05
N LYS A 123 2.03 -17.16 -15.30
CA LYS A 123 1.51 -17.96 -16.44
C LYS A 123 2.27 -19.28 -16.61
N LYS A 124 3.60 -19.27 -16.42
CA LYS A 124 4.43 -20.49 -16.48
C LYS A 124 4.12 -21.47 -15.36
N ASP A 125 3.83 -20.97 -14.17
CA ASP A 125 3.44 -21.81 -13.03
C ASP A 125 2.02 -22.37 -13.24
N ALA A 126 1.10 -21.56 -13.77
CA ALA A 126 -0.27 -21.99 -14.11
C ALA A 126 -0.28 -23.12 -15.16
N GLN A 127 0.56 -23.04 -16.19
CA GLN A 127 0.73 -24.11 -17.19
C GLN A 127 1.21 -25.44 -16.58
N LYS A 128 1.98 -25.37 -15.49
CA LYS A 128 2.49 -26.53 -14.75
C LYS A 128 1.62 -26.94 -13.57
N ASN A 129 0.43 -26.35 -13.44
CA ASN A 129 -0.48 -26.54 -12.31
C ASN A 129 0.21 -26.46 -10.95
N ARG A 130 1.02 -25.42 -10.73
CA ARG A 130 1.74 -25.20 -9.49
C ARG A 130 1.72 -23.73 -9.08
N TYR A 131 2.10 -23.47 -7.84
CA TYR A 131 2.43 -22.14 -7.34
C TYR A 131 3.76 -22.16 -6.58
N ARG A 132 4.28 -20.99 -6.30
CA ARG A 132 5.51 -20.81 -5.52
C ARG A 132 5.18 -20.15 -4.20
N GLU A 133 5.89 -20.55 -3.16
CA GLU A 133 5.73 -20.01 -1.81
C GLU A 133 7.08 -19.70 -1.19
N VAL A 134 7.14 -18.55 -0.49
CA VAL A 134 8.23 -18.19 0.42
C VAL A 134 7.59 -17.81 1.76
N THR A 135 8.22 -18.23 2.84
CA THR A 135 7.72 -17.99 4.20
C THR A 135 8.77 -17.33 5.08
N ALA A 136 8.32 -16.64 6.12
CA ALA A 136 9.16 -16.18 7.22
C ALA A 136 10.06 -17.31 7.79
N PRO A 137 11.17 -16.95 8.50
CA PRO A 137 11.65 -15.61 8.73
C PRO A 137 12.42 -15.02 7.54
N TYR A 138 12.50 -13.68 7.48
CA TYR A 138 13.38 -13.01 6.50
C TYR A 138 14.85 -13.29 6.82
N SER A 139 15.60 -13.67 5.80
CA SER A 139 17.03 -13.99 5.92
C SER A 139 17.76 -13.56 4.66
N MET A 140 18.91 -12.94 4.83
CA MET A 140 19.80 -12.58 3.71
C MET A 140 20.74 -13.72 3.30
N GLY A 141 20.86 -14.77 4.12
CA GLY A 141 21.79 -15.88 3.86
C GLY A 141 23.27 -15.47 3.86
N THR A 142 23.63 -14.38 4.58
CA THR A 142 24.97 -13.76 4.52
C THR A 142 25.92 -14.25 5.59
N SER A 143 25.45 -15.00 6.57
CA SER A 143 26.28 -15.58 7.64
C SER A 143 26.07 -17.09 7.76
N GLU A 144 27.01 -17.79 8.39
CA GLU A 144 26.94 -19.25 8.61
C GLU A 144 25.67 -19.67 9.42
N ASN A 145 25.19 -18.77 10.27
CA ASN A 145 23.98 -19.01 11.08
C ASN A 145 22.70 -18.52 10.40
N ASP A 146 22.79 -17.86 9.26
CA ASP A 146 21.70 -17.22 8.56
C ASP A 146 21.30 -18.10 7.35
N LYS A 147 20.37 -19.02 7.54
CA LYS A 147 19.94 -19.92 6.48
C LYS A 147 19.21 -19.13 5.40
N PRO A 148 19.56 -19.26 4.11
CA PRO A 148 18.90 -18.56 3.04
C PRO A 148 17.42 -18.96 2.95
N MET A 149 16.57 -17.99 2.65
CA MET A 149 15.16 -18.25 2.33
C MET A 149 15.06 -19.19 1.12
N LYS A 150 14.02 -20.01 1.12
CA LYS A 150 13.80 -21.01 0.06
C LYS A 150 12.47 -20.77 -0.63
N VAL A 151 12.49 -20.73 -1.95
CA VAL A 151 11.29 -20.80 -2.77
C VAL A 151 10.86 -22.27 -2.86
N ARG A 152 9.66 -22.56 -2.41
CA ARG A 152 9.05 -23.89 -2.49
C ARG A 152 8.01 -23.91 -3.61
N PHE A 153 7.90 -25.06 -4.27
CA PHE A 153 6.91 -25.29 -5.31
C PHE A 153 5.88 -26.31 -4.82
N TYR A 154 4.62 -25.96 -5.02
CA TYR A 154 3.49 -26.81 -4.62
C TYR A 154 2.51 -26.97 -5.78
N SER A 155 1.83 -28.12 -5.84
CA SER A 155 0.79 -28.38 -6.83
C SER A 155 -0.48 -27.56 -6.51
N GLY A 156 -1.22 -27.17 -7.55
CA GLY A 156 -2.49 -26.48 -7.44
C GLY A 156 -2.37 -24.95 -7.53
N THR A 157 -3.35 -24.26 -6.93
CA THR A 157 -3.46 -22.80 -7.01
C THR A 157 -2.89 -22.05 -5.81
N GLY A 158 -2.64 -22.74 -4.70
CA GLY A 158 -2.19 -22.10 -3.46
C GLY A 158 -3.22 -21.21 -2.78
N GLY A 159 -4.51 -21.42 -3.07
CA GLY A 159 -5.59 -20.57 -2.57
C GLY A 159 -5.73 -19.24 -3.32
N LEU A 160 -4.97 -19.02 -4.40
CA LEU A 160 -5.14 -17.87 -5.27
C LEU A 160 -6.47 -17.99 -6.03
N PRO A 161 -7.36 -16.98 -5.96
CA PRO A 161 -8.67 -17.02 -6.59
C PRO A 161 -8.59 -16.91 -8.12
N HIS A 162 -7.47 -16.39 -8.65
CA HIS A 162 -7.27 -16.17 -10.07
C HIS A 162 -6.24 -17.15 -10.67
N ARG A 163 -6.21 -17.22 -11.99
CA ARG A 163 -5.27 -18.08 -12.73
C ARG A 163 -3.81 -17.74 -12.44
N THR A 164 -3.52 -16.45 -12.30
CA THR A 164 -2.22 -15.88 -11.94
C THR A 164 -2.41 -14.84 -10.84
N GLY A 165 -1.34 -14.41 -10.21
CA GLY A 165 -1.38 -13.35 -9.20
C GLY A 165 -0.46 -13.63 -8.02
N THR A 166 -0.61 -12.80 -7.01
CA THR A 166 0.16 -12.91 -5.77
C THR A 166 -0.77 -12.80 -4.57
N ALA A 167 -0.49 -13.58 -3.54
CA ALA A 167 -1.10 -13.45 -2.22
C ALA A 167 0.02 -13.26 -1.19
N ILE A 168 -0.10 -12.19 -0.41
CA ILE A 168 0.78 -11.88 0.72
C ILE A 168 -0.07 -11.95 1.97
N SER A 169 0.43 -12.59 3.00
CA SER A 169 -0.20 -12.60 4.32
C SER A 169 0.86 -12.34 5.38
N VAL A 170 0.60 -11.41 6.29
CA VAL A 170 1.52 -11.05 7.37
C VAL A 170 0.76 -10.84 8.68
N ARG A 171 1.31 -11.33 9.79
CA ARG A 171 0.81 -11.06 11.12
C ARG A 171 1.38 -9.74 11.62
N CYS A 172 0.51 -8.84 12.05
CA CYS A 172 0.86 -7.55 12.61
C CYS A 172 0.35 -7.45 14.05
N PRO A 173 1.19 -7.15 15.05
CA PRO A 173 0.73 -6.93 16.41
C PRO A 173 -0.37 -5.86 16.47
N MET A 174 -1.42 -6.09 17.28
CA MET A 174 -2.54 -5.16 17.40
C MET A 174 -2.10 -3.75 17.83
N VAL A 175 -1.04 -3.65 18.64
CA VAL A 175 -0.48 -2.36 19.07
C VAL A 175 0.03 -1.54 17.87
N LYS A 176 0.65 -2.17 16.89
CA LYS A 176 1.10 -1.53 15.65
C LYS A 176 -0.10 -1.21 14.75
N PHE A 177 -1.03 -2.15 14.58
CA PHE A 177 -2.22 -1.92 13.76
C PHE A 177 -3.07 -0.75 14.26
N ARG A 178 -3.11 -0.50 15.57
CA ARG A 178 -3.81 0.65 16.15
C ARG A 178 -3.29 2.01 15.68
N THR A 179 -2.13 2.10 15.06
CA THR A 179 -1.59 3.37 14.50
C THR A 179 -2.36 3.86 13.28
N VAL A 180 -3.25 3.04 12.68
CA VAL A 180 -4.21 3.51 11.65
C VAL A 180 -5.27 4.45 12.22
N LYS A 181 -5.42 4.49 13.55
CA LYS A 181 -6.38 5.36 14.22
C LYS A 181 -6.00 6.83 14.02
N PRO A 182 -6.91 7.68 13.54
CA PRO A 182 -6.65 9.11 13.42
C PRO A 182 -6.45 9.76 14.79
N ASP A 183 -5.55 10.76 14.85
CA ASP A 183 -5.27 11.53 16.08
C ASP A 183 -6.43 12.46 16.42
N ARG A 184 -7.45 11.91 17.06
CA ARG A 184 -8.60 12.64 17.62
C ARG A 184 -9.19 11.90 18.81
N LYS A 185 -9.63 12.64 19.83
CA LYS A 185 -10.16 12.08 21.09
C LYS A 185 -11.32 11.09 20.91
N ALA A 186 -12.21 11.35 19.95
CA ALA A 186 -13.40 10.53 19.70
C ALA A 186 -13.15 9.29 18.82
N ALA A 187 -11.89 9.07 18.36
CA ALA A 187 -11.60 7.90 17.52
C ALA A 187 -11.56 6.62 18.36
N SER A 188 -12.36 5.63 17.97
CA SER A 188 -12.36 4.32 18.61
C SER A 188 -11.14 3.49 18.21
N SER A 189 -10.74 2.57 19.09
CA SER A 189 -9.65 1.63 18.87
C SER A 189 -10.13 0.16 18.79
N ASP A 190 -11.46 -0.06 18.70
CA ASP A 190 -11.98 -1.38 18.41
C ASP A 190 -11.63 -1.81 16.97
N PHE A 191 -11.54 -3.09 16.74
CA PHE A 191 -11.06 -3.65 15.47
C PHE A 191 -11.91 -3.18 14.27
N HIS A 192 -13.22 -3.18 14.39
CA HIS A 192 -14.12 -2.73 13.33
C HIS A 192 -13.88 -1.26 12.96
N SER A 193 -13.71 -0.38 13.97
CA SER A 193 -13.39 1.02 13.74
C SER A 193 -12.02 1.21 13.09
N LEU A 194 -11.02 0.42 13.47
CA LEU A 194 -9.69 0.45 12.85
C LEU A 194 -9.76 0.07 11.37
N VAL A 195 -10.46 -1.02 11.03
CA VAL A 195 -10.66 -1.42 9.62
C VAL A 195 -11.41 -0.34 8.84
N ARG A 196 -12.41 0.32 9.43
CA ARG A 196 -13.12 1.43 8.80
C ARG A 196 -12.18 2.62 8.49
N TYR A 197 -11.22 2.94 9.36
CA TYR A 197 -10.23 3.98 9.05
C TYR A 197 -9.32 3.58 7.90
N VAL A 198 -8.89 2.33 7.84
CA VAL A 198 -8.15 1.80 6.69
C VAL A 198 -8.97 1.90 5.40
N ILE A 199 -10.23 1.51 5.42
CA ILE A 199 -11.14 1.65 4.28
C ILE A 199 -11.23 3.10 3.80
N GLU A 200 -11.41 4.05 4.72
CA GLU A 200 -11.48 5.48 4.38
C GLU A 200 -10.16 5.97 3.77
N GLU A 201 -9.01 5.56 4.33
CA GLU A 201 -7.69 5.90 3.81
C GLU A 201 -7.45 5.34 2.41
N LEU A 202 -7.73 4.06 2.19
CA LEU A 202 -7.58 3.43 0.87
C LEU A 202 -8.49 4.08 -0.19
N ARG A 203 -9.74 4.40 0.15
CA ARG A 203 -10.68 5.09 -0.73
C ARG A 203 -10.18 6.50 -1.10
N TYR A 204 -9.51 7.17 -0.18
CA TYR A 204 -8.91 8.48 -0.37
C TYR A 204 -7.62 8.39 -1.19
N VAL A 205 -6.67 7.55 -0.74
CA VAL A 205 -5.36 7.41 -1.37
C VAL A 205 -5.50 6.97 -2.82
N TYR A 206 -6.34 5.98 -3.10
CA TYR A 206 -6.53 5.40 -4.42
C TYR A 206 -7.75 5.94 -5.18
N ALA A 207 -8.28 7.10 -4.81
CA ALA A 207 -9.50 7.62 -5.43
C ALA A 207 -9.38 7.75 -6.96
N GLY A 208 -8.26 8.25 -7.48
CA GLY A 208 -8.03 8.34 -8.92
C GLY A 208 -7.84 6.96 -9.59
N VAL A 209 -7.18 6.03 -8.90
CA VAL A 209 -7.04 4.64 -9.39
C VAL A 209 -8.41 3.98 -9.53
N LEU A 210 -9.23 4.09 -8.49
CA LEU A 210 -10.59 3.52 -8.46
C LEU A 210 -11.53 4.14 -9.48
N ALA A 211 -11.32 5.44 -9.81
CA ALA A 211 -12.17 6.15 -10.77
C ALA A 211 -11.80 5.83 -12.24
N ASP A 212 -10.50 5.69 -12.54
CA ASP A 212 -10.03 5.88 -13.93
C ASP A 212 -9.38 4.62 -14.54
N THR A 213 -9.04 3.58 -13.75
CA THR A 213 -8.19 2.49 -14.26
C THR A 213 -8.93 1.15 -14.48
N GLY A 214 -10.18 1.04 -14.09
CA GLY A 214 -10.90 -0.23 -14.10
C GLY A 214 -10.43 -1.23 -13.03
N ILE A 215 -9.48 -0.84 -12.17
CA ILE A 215 -9.09 -1.66 -11.02
C ILE A 215 -10.17 -1.58 -9.95
N THR A 216 -10.61 -2.73 -9.47
CA THR A 216 -11.49 -2.84 -8.32
C THR A 216 -10.70 -3.19 -7.07
N MET A 217 -11.01 -2.55 -5.97
CA MET A 217 -10.43 -2.88 -4.67
C MET A 217 -11.53 -3.29 -3.70
N GLU A 218 -11.26 -4.32 -2.93
CA GLU A 218 -12.15 -4.82 -1.89
C GLU A 218 -11.40 -4.97 -0.58
N VAL A 219 -12.06 -4.66 0.53
CA VAL A 219 -11.58 -4.95 1.88
C VAL A 219 -12.49 -6.02 2.49
N VAL A 220 -11.87 -7.09 2.99
CA VAL A 220 -12.55 -8.16 3.73
C VAL A 220 -12.15 -8.04 5.21
N GLU A 221 -13.12 -7.71 6.04
CA GLU A 221 -12.99 -7.71 7.49
C GLU A 221 -13.39 -9.08 8.03
N ILE A 222 -12.52 -9.71 8.83
CA ILE A 222 -12.77 -11.05 9.40
C ILE A 222 -12.67 -10.96 10.92
N SER A 223 -13.76 -11.24 11.62
CA SER A 223 -13.81 -11.30 13.09
C SER A 223 -14.73 -12.40 13.54
N ASP A 224 -14.27 -13.21 14.49
CA ASP A 224 -15.02 -14.33 15.05
C ASP A 224 -15.56 -15.31 13.98
N GLY A 225 -14.79 -15.50 12.91
CA GLY A 225 -15.16 -16.36 11.78
C GLY A 225 -16.23 -15.77 10.84
N VAL A 226 -16.61 -14.51 11.04
CA VAL A 226 -17.56 -13.78 10.18
C VAL A 226 -16.78 -12.87 9.24
N GLU A 227 -17.06 -12.98 7.94
CA GLU A 227 -16.51 -12.11 6.89
C GLU A 227 -17.48 -11.01 6.52
N LYS A 228 -16.97 -9.78 6.40
CA LYS A 228 -17.68 -8.64 5.84
C LYS A 228 -16.91 -8.07 4.67
N HIS A 229 -17.58 -7.93 3.56
CA HIS A 229 -17.00 -7.48 2.29
C HIS A 229 -17.35 -6.02 2.03
N HIS A 230 -16.33 -5.22 1.70
CA HIS A 230 -16.45 -3.80 1.43
C HIS A 230 -15.79 -3.48 0.08
N VAL A 231 -16.60 -3.36 -0.98
CA VAL A 231 -16.10 -2.87 -2.27
C VAL A 231 -15.79 -1.39 -2.13
N LEU A 232 -14.58 -0.98 -2.47
CA LEU A 232 -14.14 0.40 -2.31
C LEU A 232 -14.64 1.26 -3.47
N THR A 233 -15.24 2.38 -3.12
CA THR A 233 -15.59 3.46 -4.05
C THR A 233 -14.66 4.65 -3.82
N PRO A 234 -14.29 5.42 -4.85
CA PRO A 234 -13.39 6.56 -4.69
C PRO A 234 -13.95 7.58 -3.69
N LEU A 235 -13.09 8.06 -2.79
CA LEU A 235 -13.40 9.16 -1.91
C LEU A 235 -12.85 10.45 -2.52
N LEU A 236 -13.72 11.19 -3.15
CA LEU A 236 -13.42 12.47 -3.81
C LEU A 236 -14.11 13.62 -3.05
N PRO A 237 -13.59 14.86 -3.18
CA PRO A 237 -14.26 16.03 -2.58
C PRO A 237 -15.63 16.27 -3.22
N ALA A 238 -16.62 16.59 -2.40
CA ALA A 238 -17.89 17.11 -2.86
C ALA A 238 -17.71 18.63 -3.06
N TRP A 239 -17.69 19.05 -4.31
CA TRP A 239 -17.49 20.43 -4.66
C TRP A 239 -18.77 21.27 -4.50
N GLU A 240 -18.64 22.52 -4.08
CA GLU A 240 -19.72 23.51 -4.09
C GLU A 240 -19.94 24.01 -5.51
N ASP A 241 -21.17 23.91 -6.02
CA ASP A 241 -21.52 24.32 -7.38
C ASP A 241 -21.17 25.78 -7.64
N GLY A 242 -20.67 26.07 -8.84
CA GLY A 242 -20.29 27.41 -9.28
C GLY A 242 -18.96 27.94 -8.69
N THR A 243 -18.30 27.18 -7.80
CA THR A 243 -16.99 27.58 -7.24
C THR A 243 -15.81 26.88 -7.91
N VAL A 244 -16.10 25.85 -8.71
CA VAL A 244 -15.07 24.98 -9.25
C VAL A 244 -14.48 25.53 -10.54
N THR A 245 -13.15 25.59 -10.59
CA THR A 245 -12.38 25.78 -11.81
C THR A 245 -11.56 24.52 -12.08
N ASP A 246 -11.73 23.91 -13.24
CA ASP A 246 -10.93 22.78 -13.73
C ASP A 246 -10.13 23.27 -14.95
N TYR A 247 -8.82 23.30 -14.83
CA TYR A 247 -7.93 23.71 -15.93
C TYR A 247 -7.68 22.58 -16.94
N GLY A 248 -8.20 21.38 -16.68
CA GLY A 248 -7.89 20.22 -17.51
C GLY A 248 -6.43 19.82 -17.45
N ASP A 249 -5.97 19.21 -18.52
CA ASP A 249 -4.60 18.72 -18.65
C ASP A 249 -3.68 19.82 -19.18
N VAL A 250 -2.73 20.26 -18.35
CA VAL A 250 -1.75 21.29 -18.66
C VAL A 250 -0.40 20.62 -18.88
N PRO A 251 0.16 20.67 -20.11
CA PRO A 251 1.51 20.16 -20.33
C PRO A 251 2.54 21.10 -19.68
N CYS A 252 3.52 20.51 -19.00
CA CYS A 252 4.63 21.27 -18.42
C CYS A 252 5.93 20.46 -18.50
N ASP A 253 7.05 21.16 -18.36
CA ASP A 253 8.37 20.56 -18.24
C ASP A 253 9.06 21.15 -17.00
N LEU A 254 9.35 20.29 -16.04
CA LEU A 254 10.04 20.66 -14.80
C LEU A 254 11.54 20.30 -14.83
N GLY A 255 12.11 20.13 -16.04
CA GLY A 255 13.52 19.78 -16.24
C GLY A 255 13.83 18.28 -16.17
N GLY A 256 12.82 17.44 -15.94
CA GLY A 256 12.93 15.96 -15.98
C GLY A 256 12.26 15.32 -17.18
N GLY A 257 11.76 16.13 -18.12
CA GLY A 257 10.99 15.70 -19.28
C GLY A 257 9.54 16.19 -19.26
N PRO A 258 8.80 15.98 -20.35
CA PRO A 258 7.41 16.43 -20.46
C PRO A 258 6.51 15.67 -19.49
N LEU A 259 5.71 16.38 -18.73
CA LEU A 259 4.67 15.83 -17.89
C LEU A 259 3.35 16.58 -18.07
N THR A 260 2.26 15.97 -17.64
CA THR A 260 0.94 16.57 -17.67
C THR A 260 0.47 16.77 -16.24
N ILE A 261 0.09 18.00 -15.92
CA ILE A 261 -0.51 18.34 -14.63
C ILE A 261 -1.98 18.67 -14.85
N ARG A 262 -2.85 18.06 -14.06
CA ARG A 262 -4.25 18.45 -13.97
C ARG A 262 -4.47 19.21 -12.68
N CYS A 263 -4.98 20.43 -12.80
CA CYS A 263 -5.27 21.30 -11.67
C CYS A 263 -6.76 21.59 -11.59
N LYS A 264 -7.34 21.35 -10.42
CA LYS A 264 -8.73 21.67 -10.12
C LYS A 264 -8.80 22.32 -8.75
N TYR A 265 -9.50 23.43 -8.62
CA TYR A 265 -9.72 24.09 -7.34
C TYR A 265 -11.16 24.57 -7.19
N GLY A 266 -11.59 24.82 -5.95
CA GLY A 266 -12.92 25.27 -5.61
C GLY A 266 -13.19 25.09 -4.12
N ASN A 267 -14.39 25.45 -3.71
CA ASN A 267 -14.87 25.18 -2.36
C ASN A 267 -15.41 23.76 -2.27
N ILE A 268 -15.14 23.09 -1.16
CA ILE A 268 -15.73 21.76 -0.87
C ILE A 268 -16.89 21.90 0.10
N LEU A 269 -17.93 21.11 -0.13
CA LEU A 269 -19.07 21.03 0.77
C LEU A 269 -18.71 20.27 2.05
N PRO A 270 -19.16 20.72 3.24
CA PRO A 270 -18.98 19.97 4.46
C PRO A 270 -19.59 18.58 4.35
N THR A 271 -18.83 17.56 4.69
CA THR A 271 -19.33 16.19 4.74
C THR A 271 -19.22 15.60 6.13
N LYS A 272 -20.27 14.91 6.57
CA LYS A 272 -20.27 14.11 7.80
C LYS A 272 -19.91 12.65 7.54
N ALA A 273 -19.91 12.23 6.28
CA ALA A 273 -19.73 10.84 5.90
C ALA A 273 -18.30 10.34 6.14
N ASN A 274 -17.31 11.25 6.04
CA ASN A 274 -15.90 10.91 6.18
C ASN A 274 -15.40 11.17 7.60
N ALA A 275 -14.55 10.27 8.08
CA ALA A 275 -13.99 10.39 9.41
C ALA A 275 -12.78 11.33 9.47
N VAL A 276 -11.98 11.38 8.41
CA VAL A 276 -10.69 12.08 8.34
C VAL A 276 -10.64 13.11 7.22
N TYR A 277 -10.92 12.72 5.99
CA TYR A 277 -10.70 13.51 4.77
C TYR A 277 -11.86 14.45 4.45
N TYR A 278 -11.57 15.57 3.79
CA TYR A 278 -12.55 16.58 3.30
C TYR A 278 -13.48 17.16 4.36
N LYS A 279 -12.92 17.51 5.52
CA LYS A 279 -13.70 17.96 6.70
C LYS A 279 -14.00 19.43 6.73
N CYS A 280 -13.65 20.25 5.80
CA CYS A 280 -13.82 21.71 5.86
C CYS A 280 -13.26 22.29 7.18
N ASN A 281 -12.04 21.95 7.52
CA ASN A 281 -11.30 22.49 8.67
C ASN A 281 -9.86 22.80 8.27
N MET A 282 -9.10 23.47 9.14
CA MET A 282 -7.73 23.89 8.83
C MET A 282 -6.81 22.74 8.40
N SER A 283 -6.96 21.57 9.00
CA SER A 283 -6.11 20.41 8.68
C SER A 283 -6.44 19.72 7.37
N SER A 284 -7.61 20.00 6.79
CA SER A 284 -8.05 19.44 5.50
C SER A 284 -8.01 20.45 4.36
N SER A 285 -7.72 21.72 4.67
CA SER A 285 -7.63 22.80 3.69
C SER A 285 -6.26 22.80 3.02
N GLY A 286 -6.18 23.23 1.77
CA GLY A 286 -4.93 23.43 1.07
C GLY A 286 -4.82 22.61 -0.23
N VAL A 287 -3.60 22.32 -0.63
CA VAL A 287 -3.31 21.59 -1.85
C VAL A 287 -3.22 20.10 -1.57
N GLU A 288 -3.83 19.31 -2.43
CA GLU A 288 -3.68 17.88 -2.49
C GLU A 288 -2.88 17.52 -3.74
N LEU A 289 -1.84 16.71 -3.58
CA LEU A 289 -1.02 16.22 -4.68
C LEU A 289 -1.32 14.75 -4.94
N ARG A 290 -1.62 14.42 -6.20
CA ARG A 290 -1.80 13.05 -6.69
C ARG A 290 -0.81 12.74 -7.81
N ILE A 291 -0.24 11.54 -7.78
CA ILE A 291 0.59 11.02 -8.86
C ILE A 291 -0.07 9.73 -9.36
N ASN A 292 -0.37 9.69 -10.65
CA ASN A 292 -1.02 8.54 -11.29
C ASN A 292 -2.30 8.07 -10.55
N GLY A 293 -3.10 9.01 -10.05
CA GLY A 293 -4.34 8.73 -9.33
C GLY A 293 -4.18 8.35 -7.84
N ARG A 294 -2.94 8.22 -7.34
CA ARG A 294 -2.62 8.00 -5.92
C ARG A 294 -2.38 9.32 -5.21
N ALA A 295 -3.04 9.56 -4.08
CA ALA A 295 -2.73 10.71 -3.24
C ALA A 295 -1.35 10.52 -2.58
N ILE A 296 -0.50 11.53 -2.70
CA ILE A 296 0.85 11.55 -2.13
C ILE A 296 0.88 12.41 -0.88
N GLU A 297 0.33 13.61 -0.97
CA GLU A 297 0.25 14.56 0.14
C GLU A 297 -1.06 15.36 0.08
N HIS A 298 -1.48 15.87 1.22
CA HIS A 298 -2.65 16.74 1.35
C HIS A 298 -2.41 17.82 2.42
N GLY A 299 -3.27 18.83 2.45
CA GLY A 299 -3.18 19.88 3.45
C GLY A 299 -1.95 20.78 3.30
N LEU A 300 -1.41 20.90 2.09
CA LEU A 300 -0.16 21.61 1.80
C LEU A 300 -0.33 23.14 1.71
N PHE A 301 -1.26 23.74 2.44
CA PHE A 301 -1.53 25.17 2.30
C PHE A 301 -0.33 26.03 2.68
N ASP A 302 0.23 25.81 3.86
CA ASP A 302 1.36 26.55 4.40
C ASP A 302 2.65 26.33 3.55
N ARG A 303 2.88 25.15 3.05
CA ARG A 303 4.03 24.83 2.18
C ARG A 303 3.96 25.52 0.81
N VAL A 304 2.75 25.72 0.30
CA VAL A 304 2.54 26.32 -1.03
C VAL A 304 2.49 27.85 -0.94
N TRP A 305 1.85 28.40 0.09
CA TRP A 305 1.68 29.86 0.23
C TRP A 305 2.58 30.49 1.28
N GLY A 306 3.33 29.72 2.06
CA GLY A 306 4.24 30.22 3.08
C GLY A 306 3.55 30.76 4.34
N GLU A 307 2.23 30.62 4.43
CA GLU A 307 1.41 31.14 5.53
C GLU A 307 0.49 30.05 6.08
N ALA A 308 0.19 30.13 7.37
CA ALA A 308 -0.81 29.25 7.98
C ALA A 308 -2.21 29.53 7.42
N VAL A 309 -3.05 28.50 7.31
CA VAL A 309 -4.44 28.63 6.88
C VAL A 309 -5.20 29.55 7.82
N HIS A 310 -5.73 30.67 7.33
CA HIS A 310 -6.60 31.53 8.10
C HIS A 310 -8.00 30.89 8.22
N PRO A 311 -8.72 31.04 9.36
CA PRO A 311 -10.06 30.46 9.53
C PRO A 311 -11.09 30.81 8.44
N SER A 312 -10.96 31.96 7.78
CA SER A 312 -11.81 32.34 6.66
C SER A 312 -11.52 31.61 5.33
N GLN A 313 -10.40 30.89 5.26
CA GLN A 313 -9.95 30.16 4.07
C GLN A 313 -10.27 28.65 4.16
N ASN A 314 -11.01 28.24 5.19
CA ASN A 314 -11.37 26.84 5.50
C ASN A 314 -12.52 26.27 4.66
N ARG A 315 -12.83 26.84 3.50
CA ARG A 315 -13.97 26.41 2.68
C ARG A 315 -13.56 25.80 1.36
#